data_b21532f7469326e2f0301ddb12ec16c5
#
_entry.id   b21532f7469326e2f0301ddb12ec16c5
#
_cell.length_a   1.000
_cell.length_b   1.000
_cell.length_c   1.000
_cell.angle_alpha   90.00
_cell.angle_beta   90.00
_cell.angle_gamma   90.00
#
_symmetry.space_group_name_H-M   'P 1'
#
loop_
_entity.id
_entity.type
_entity.pdbx_description
1 polymer ?
#
loop_
_entity_poly.entity_id
_entity_poly.type
_entity_poly.pdbx_seq_one_letter_code
_entity_poly.pdbx_strand_id
1 'polypeptide(L)'
;MVPNIDKIRFVNSGTEACMSAIRLARGYTKRDKIIKFSGCYHGHSDSFLIAAGSGLSTFGVPNSPGVTQGTAKDTLLAAYNDIENVKALFEANKNEIAAIIIEPVAGNMGCIPPAKGFLEALRAVCTENGALLIFDEVMTGFRLAKGGAQELFGIQADIVCFGKVIGGGLPVGAFAAREEIMNYLAPLGPVYQAGTLSGNPLAMAAGLEMLKALNADANVFKRLEEKTAYLEKGIRQVLTEENVIFTINRV
;
A
#
# COMPACT_ATOMS: atom_id res chain seq x y z
N MET A 1 -2.52 -15.93 8.53
CA MET A 1 -3.00 -14.61 8.93
C MET A 1 -3.55 -13.84 7.73
N VAL A 2 -2.99 -13.99 6.54
CA VAL A 2 -3.45 -13.32 5.31
C VAL A 2 -3.77 -14.39 4.26
N PRO A 3 -5.06 -14.67 4.00
CA PRO A 3 -5.48 -15.89 3.30
C PRO A 3 -5.25 -15.91 1.78
N ASN A 4 -5.12 -14.75 1.15
CA ASN A 4 -4.95 -14.61 -0.31
C ASN A 4 -3.48 -14.58 -0.77
N ILE A 5 -2.56 -15.03 0.08
CA ILE A 5 -1.12 -15.05 -0.17
C ILE A 5 -0.61 -16.48 -0.17
N ASP A 6 -0.01 -16.91 -1.28
CA ASP A 6 0.63 -18.21 -1.39
C ASP A 6 2.14 -18.12 -1.18
N LYS A 7 2.76 -17.04 -1.66
CA LYS A 7 4.22 -16.82 -1.60
C LYS A 7 4.55 -15.41 -1.14
N ILE A 8 5.66 -15.31 -0.40
CA ILE A 8 6.20 -14.06 0.13
C ILE A 8 7.69 -13.92 -0.22
N ARG A 9 8.12 -12.69 -0.52
CA ARG A 9 9.52 -12.33 -0.63
C ARG A 9 9.87 -11.26 0.38
N PHE A 10 10.85 -11.55 1.24
CA PHE A 10 11.37 -10.58 2.19
C PHE A 10 12.33 -9.60 1.55
N VAL A 11 12.33 -8.39 2.05
CA VAL A 11 13.21 -7.27 1.74
C VAL A 11 13.53 -6.51 3.03
N ASN A 12 14.24 -5.37 2.98
CA ASN A 12 14.69 -4.69 4.20
C ASN A 12 13.81 -3.49 4.61
N SER A 13 12.93 -3.04 3.74
CA SER A 13 12.08 -1.86 3.99
C SER A 13 10.79 -1.89 3.18
N GLY A 14 9.81 -1.04 3.59
CA GLY A 14 8.60 -0.81 2.81
C GLY A 14 8.89 -0.22 1.43
N THR A 15 9.92 0.63 1.30
CA THR A 15 10.37 1.16 -0.01
C THR A 15 10.78 0.04 -0.96
N GLU A 16 11.59 -0.90 -0.50
CA GLU A 16 11.99 -2.05 -1.31
C GLU A 16 10.80 -2.97 -1.64
N ALA A 17 9.87 -3.14 -0.71
CA ALA A 17 8.66 -3.93 -0.94
C ALA A 17 7.80 -3.32 -2.06
N CYS A 18 7.46 -2.04 -1.96
CA CYS A 18 6.65 -1.35 -2.96
C CYS A 18 7.36 -1.23 -4.32
N MET A 19 8.66 -0.92 -4.34
CA MET A 19 9.48 -0.90 -5.54
C MET A 19 9.48 -2.25 -6.26
N SER A 20 9.62 -3.33 -5.50
CA SER A 20 9.63 -4.69 -6.05
C SER A 20 8.25 -5.12 -6.52
N ALA A 21 7.19 -4.73 -5.80
CA ALA A 21 5.80 -5.01 -6.16
C ALA A 21 5.42 -4.38 -7.51
N ILE A 22 5.74 -3.10 -7.75
CA ILE A 22 5.44 -2.47 -9.04
C ILE A 22 6.30 -3.06 -10.18
N ARG A 23 7.57 -3.42 -9.91
CA ARG A 23 8.39 -4.12 -10.90
C ARG A 23 7.79 -5.48 -11.27
N LEU A 24 7.33 -6.24 -10.27
CA LEU A 24 6.65 -7.50 -10.47
C LEU A 24 5.36 -7.33 -11.27
N ALA A 25 4.53 -6.35 -10.93
CA ALA A 25 3.30 -6.04 -11.63
C ALA A 25 3.54 -5.69 -13.11
N ARG A 26 4.53 -4.84 -13.39
CA ARG A 26 4.96 -4.50 -14.77
C ARG A 26 5.42 -5.74 -15.53
N GLY A 27 6.26 -6.57 -14.93
CA GLY A 27 6.76 -7.80 -15.55
C GLY A 27 5.65 -8.81 -15.83
N TYR A 28 4.72 -8.99 -14.91
CA TYR A 28 3.61 -9.92 -15.04
C TYR A 28 2.59 -9.47 -16.11
N THR A 29 2.18 -8.20 -16.08
CA THR A 29 1.18 -7.66 -17.01
C THR A 29 1.76 -7.26 -18.38
N LYS A 30 3.10 -7.13 -18.48
CA LYS A 30 3.83 -6.60 -19.64
C LYS A 30 3.37 -5.17 -19.99
N ARG A 31 3.09 -4.36 -18.99
CA ARG A 31 2.67 -2.96 -19.10
C ARG A 31 3.58 -2.08 -18.25
N ASP A 32 3.75 -0.81 -18.60
CA ASP A 32 4.73 0.07 -17.97
C ASP A 32 4.14 1.02 -16.93
N LYS A 33 2.91 1.50 -17.14
CA LYS A 33 2.32 2.55 -16.31
C LYS A 33 1.74 2.01 -15.02
N ILE A 34 1.83 2.82 -13.96
CA ILE A 34 1.16 2.57 -12.68
C ILE A 34 0.32 3.79 -12.30
N ILE A 35 -0.75 3.55 -11.54
CA ILE A 35 -1.49 4.61 -10.86
C ILE A 35 -1.10 4.59 -9.39
N LYS A 36 -0.75 5.75 -8.83
CA LYS A 36 -0.67 6.01 -7.39
C LYS A 36 -1.58 7.17 -7.01
N PHE A 37 -1.84 7.34 -5.71
CA PHE A 37 -2.72 8.42 -5.23
C PHE A 37 -1.92 9.58 -4.64
N SER A 38 -2.39 10.81 -4.91
CA SER A 38 -1.86 12.02 -4.27
C SER A 38 -1.99 11.90 -2.75
N GLY A 39 -0.93 12.23 -2.02
CA GLY A 39 -0.88 12.12 -0.57
C GLY A 39 -0.49 10.74 -0.03
N CYS A 40 -0.62 9.65 -0.81
CA CYS A 40 -0.10 8.34 -0.42
C CYS A 40 1.42 8.27 -0.53
N TYR A 41 2.04 7.56 0.42
CA TYR A 41 3.48 7.36 0.49
C TYR A 41 3.84 5.87 0.36
N HIS A 42 4.68 5.57 -0.62
CA HIS A 42 5.12 4.19 -0.91
C HIS A 42 6.65 4.02 -0.87
N GLY A 43 7.31 4.88 -0.10
CA GLY A 43 8.77 4.93 -0.03
C GLY A 43 9.37 5.90 -1.06
N HIS A 44 10.71 5.84 -1.20
CA HIS A 44 11.49 6.84 -1.94
C HIS A 44 12.13 6.29 -3.23
N SER A 45 11.56 5.25 -3.82
CA SER A 45 11.94 4.88 -5.19
C SER A 45 11.43 5.92 -6.18
N ASP A 46 12.17 6.16 -7.24
CA ASP A 46 11.91 7.22 -8.23
C ASP A 46 10.47 7.21 -8.75
N SER A 47 9.91 6.03 -9.00
CA SER A 47 8.52 5.89 -9.46
C SER A 47 7.48 6.44 -8.47
N PHE A 48 7.83 6.65 -7.20
CA PHE A 48 6.92 7.17 -6.17
C PHE A 48 7.16 8.64 -5.83
N LEU A 49 8.30 9.20 -6.24
CA LEU A 49 8.65 10.61 -6.03
C LEU A 49 8.08 11.48 -7.15
N ILE A 50 6.79 11.33 -7.40
CA ILE A 50 6.05 11.99 -8.47
C ILE A 50 4.90 12.75 -7.85
N ALA A 51 4.77 14.03 -8.23
CA ALA A 51 3.66 14.91 -7.85
C ALA A 51 2.72 15.14 -9.03
N ALA A 52 1.52 15.68 -8.76
CA ALA A 52 0.61 16.11 -9.80
C ALA A 52 1.21 17.29 -10.59
N GLY A 53 1.14 17.22 -11.92
CA GLY A 53 1.47 18.37 -12.79
C GLY A 53 0.43 19.48 -12.66
N SER A 54 0.81 20.69 -13.08
CA SER A 54 -0.13 21.81 -13.16
C SER A 54 -1.07 21.67 -14.36
N GLY A 55 -2.37 21.87 -14.15
CA GLY A 55 -3.40 21.85 -15.20
C GLY A 55 -3.99 20.48 -15.47
N LEU A 56 -4.59 20.30 -16.65
CA LEU A 56 -5.22 19.05 -17.12
C LEU A 56 -4.20 17.95 -17.48
N SER A 57 -2.91 18.16 -17.20
CA SER A 57 -1.87 17.16 -17.44
C SER A 57 -2.04 16.00 -16.47
N THR A 58 -2.43 14.85 -16.98
CA THR A 58 -2.52 13.57 -16.25
C THR A 58 -1.15 12.95 -15.96
N PHE A 59 -0.07 13.53 -16.53
CA PHE A 59 1.29 13.03 -16.31
C PHE A 59 1.89 13.62 -15.04
N GLY A 60 2.51 12.75 -14.24
CA GLY A 60 3.26 13.16 -13.06
C GLY A 60 4.50 13.99 -13.41
N VAL A 61 4.86 14.90 -12.53
CA VAL A 61 6.15 15.61 -12.58
C VAL A 61 7.03 15.15 -11.44
N PRO A 62 8.37 15.09 -11.61
CA PRO A 62 9.26 14.76 -10.51
C PRO A 62 9.03 15.67 -9.30
N ASN A 63 8.87 15.06 -8.11
CA ASN A 63 8.70 15.77 -6.84
C ASN A 63 10.03 15.92 -6.09
N SER A 64 11.10 15.41 -6.66
CA SER A 64 12.45 15.50 -6.10
C SER A 64 13.47 15.72 -7.20
N PRO A 65 14.46 16.60 -7.00
CA PRO A 65 15.64 16.64 -7.85
C PRO A 65 16.29 15.27 -7.95
N GLY A 66 16.75 14.89 -9.14
CA GLY A 66 17.35 13.58 -9.41
C GLY A 66 16.40 12.55 -10.02
N VAL A 67 15.09 12.69 -9.87
CA VAL A 67 14.12 11.84 -10.58
C VAL A 67 14.02 12.31 -12.03
N THR A 68 14.20 11.36 -12.96
CA THR A 68 14.20 11.69 -14.40
C THR A 68 12.78 11.77 -14.96
N GLN A 69 12.60 12.58 -16.01
CA GLN A 69 11.33 12.65 -16.74
C GLN A 69 10.91 11.30 -17.33
N GLY A 70 11.90 10.47 -17.73
CA GLY A 70 11.64 9.12 -18.23
C GLY A 70 10.97 8.21 -17.20
N THR A 71 11.32 8.35 -15.92
CA THR A 71 10.67 7.61 -14.84
C THR A 71 9.29 8.21 -14.50
N ALA A 72 9.19 9.55 -14.50
CA ALA A 72 7.97 10.24 -14.12
C ALA A 72 6.79 9.96 -15.05
N LYS A 73 7.04 9.81 -16.35
CA LYS A 73 5.98 9.60 -17.36
C LYS A 73 5.18 8.30 -17.18
N ASP A 74 5.76 7.31 -16.51
CA ASP A 74 5.14 6.00 -16.30
C ASP A 74 4.38 5.91 -14.96
N THR A 75 4.28 7.02 -14.22
CA THR A 75 3.51 7.10 -12.99
C THR A 75 2.37 8.11 -13.15
N LEU A 76 1.15 7.62 -13.14
CA LEU A 76 -0.07 8.41 -13.18
C LEU A 76 -0.53 8.72 -11.76
N LEU A 77 -1.03 9.94 -11.54
CA LEU A 77 -1.58 10.34 -10.25
C LEU A 77 -3.09 10.43 -10.29
N ALA A 78 -3.73 9.78 -9.31
CA ALA A 78 -5.15 9.90 -9.05
C ALA A 78 -5.41 10.67 -7.73
N ALA A 79 -6.57 11.28 -7.61
CA ALA A 79 -7.06 11.81 -6.35
C ALA A 79 -7.58 10.66 -5.47
N TYR A 80 -7.21 10.68 -4.18
CA TYR A 80 -7.71 9.69 -3.22
C TYR A 80 -9.22 9.86 -3.00
N ASN A 81 -9.96 8.77 -2.96
CA ASN A 81 -11.43 8.76 -2.87
C ASN A 81 -12.18 9.28 -4.11
N ASP A 82 -11.52 9.39 -5.26
CA ASP A 82 -12.13 9.80 -6.53
C ASP A 82 -12.03 8.68 -7.58
N ILE A 83 -13.06 7.84 -7.66
CA ILE A 83 -13.08 6.71 -8.60
C ILE A 83 -13.25 7.16 -10.04
N GLU A 84 -13.92 8.28 -10.29
CA GLU A 84 -14.12 8.78 -11.65
C GLU A 84 -12.80 9.28 -12.25
N ASN A 85 -11.94 9.89 -11.42
CA ASN A 85 -10.58 10.23 -11.84
C ASN A 85 -9.77 8.98 -12.22
N VAL A 86 -9.89 7.89 -11.45
CA VAL A 86 -9.23 6.60 -11.78
C VAL A 86 -9.73 6.03 -13.10
N LYS A 87 -11.06 6.01 -13.33
CA LYS A 87 -11.65 5.53 -14.58
C LYS A 87 -11.16 6.35 -15.79
N ALA A 88 -11.10 7.68 -15.65
CA ALA A 88 -10.59 8.56 -16.70
C ALA A 88 -9.13 8.26 -17.06
N LEU A 89 -8.29 7.92 -16.06
CA LEU A 89 -6.90 7.49 -16.30
C LEU A 89 -6.83 6.19 -17.10
N PHE A 90 -7.68 5.20 -16.81
CA PHE A 90 -7.74 3.95 -17.58
C PHE A 90 -8.22 4.20 -19.02
N GLU A 91 -9.23 5.04 -19.21
CA GLU A 91 -9.70 5.41 -20.57
C GLU A 91 -8.63 6.10 -21.40
N ALA A 92 -7.86 7.00 -20.78
CA ALA A 92 -6.78 7.73 -21.46
C ALA A 92 -5.54 6.86 -21.72
N ASN A 93 -5.38 5.72 -21.02
CA ASN A 93 -4.20 4.85 -21.09
C ASN A 93 -4.60 3.37 -21.27
N LYS A 94 -5.44 3.10 -22.27
CA LYS A 94 -5.98 1.75 -22.54
C LYS A 94 -4.87 0.73 -22.72
N ASN A 95 -4.94 -0.35 -21.92
CA ASN A 95 -3.99 -1.47 -21.93
C ASN A 95 -2.52 -1.11 -21.57
N GLU A 96 -2.27 0.07 -21.00
CA GLU A 96 -0.92 0.49 -20.62
C GLU A 96 -0.66 0.43 -19.12
N ILE A 97 -1.73 0.37 -18.29
CA ILE A 97 -1.64 0.40 -16.83
C ILE A 97 -1.44 -1.01 -16.31
N ALA A 98 -0.27 -1.23 -15.67
CA ALA A 98 0.11 -2.49 -15.03
C ALA A 98 -0.61 -2.70 -13.69
N ALA A 99 -0.69 -1.65 -12.89
CA ALA A 99 -1.24 -1.73 -11.54
C ALA A 99 -1.72 -0.39 -11.00
N ILE A 100 -2.63 -0.48 -10.03
CA ILE A 100 -2.88 0.59 -9.05
C ILE A 100 -2.13 0.21 -7.76
N ILE A 101 -1.39 1.15 -7.15
CA ILE A 101 -0.87 1.02 -5.79
C ILE A 101 -1.54 2.03 -4.87
N ILE A 102 -2.02 1.57 -3.70
CA ILE A 102 -2.75 2.39 -2.74
C ILE A 102 -2.43 1.99 -1.31
N GLU A 103 -2.32 2.97 -0.41
CA GLU A 103 -2.51 2.74 1.03
C GLU A 103 -4.02 2.59 1.28
N PRO A 104 -4.52 1.43 1.75
CA PRO A 104 -5.97 1.25 2.01
C PRO A 104 -6.54 2.24 3.02
N VAL A 105 -5.70 2.69 3.95
CA VAL A 105 -5.90 3.88 4.77
C VAL A 105 -4.66 4.74 4.59
N ALA A 106 -4.82 5.94 4.07
CA ALA A 106 -3.68 6.81 3.79
C ALA A 106 -3.12 7.43 5.07
N GLY A 107 -2.05 6.80 5.60
CA GLY A 107 -1.49 7.15 6.90
C GLY A 107 -0.79 8.50 6.92
N ASN A 108 0.06 8.76 5.94
CA ASN A 108 0.96 9.94 5.95
C ASN A 108 0.24 11.27 5.72
N MET A 109 -0.92 11.29 5.09
CA MET A 109 -1.70 12.52 4.86
C MET A 109 -2.79 12.79 5.91
N GLY A 110 -2.74 12.12 7.08
CA GLY A 110 -3.63 12.39 8.20
C GLY A 110 -4.61 11.26 8.53
N CYS A 111 -4.21 10.00 8.31
CA CYS A 111 -5.05 8.82 8.58
C CYS A 111 -6.40 8.91 7.85
N ILE A 112 -6.35 9.13 6.54
CA ILE A 112 -7.57 9.29 5.73
C ILE A 112 -8.12 7.90 5.37
N PRO A 113 -9.34 7.55 5.83
CA PRO A 113 -9.98 6.30 5.45
C PRO A 113 -10.49 6.33 4.00
N PRO A 114 -10.64 5.16 3.37
CA PRO A 114 -11.30 5.08 2.08
C PRO A 114 -12.79 5.44 2.23
N ALA A 115 -13.33 6.19 1.29
CA ALA A 115 -14.76 6.42 1.19
C ALA A 115 -15.49 5.08 0.95
N LYS A 116 -16.72 4.99 1.44
CA LYS A 116 -17.53 3.77 1.25
C LYS A 116 -17.65 3.40 -0.23
N GLY A 117 -17.30 2.18 -0.57
CA GLY A 117 -17.36 1.66 -1.94
C GLY A 117 -16.12 1.99 -2.80
N PHE A 118 -15.17 2.78 -2.31
CA PHE A 118 -14.00 3.18 -3.09
C PHE A 118 -13.05 2.02 -3.37
N LEU A 119 -12.70 1.22 -2.37
CA LEU A 119 -11.81 0.06 -2.55
C LEU A 119 -12.45 -1.04 -3.41
N GLU A 120 -13.75 -1.27 -3.26
CA GLU A 120 -14.54 -2.19 -4.10
C GLU A 120 -14.51 -1.73 -5.56
N ALA A 121 -14.69 -0.43 -5.80
CA ALA A 121 -14.63 0.13 -7.15
C ALA A 121 -13.23 0.03 -7.75
N LEU A 122 -12.16 0.26 -6.97
CA LEU A 122 -10.78 0.05 -7.42
C LEU A 122 -10.53 -1.41 -7.80
N ARG A 123 -11.02 -2.37 -6.98
CA ARG A 123 -10.91 -3.80 -7.30
C ARG A 123 -11.61 -4.12 -8.62
N ALA A 124 -12.83 -3.61 -8.81
CA ALA A 124 -13.60 -3.83 -10.02
C ALA A 124 -12.88 -3.27 -11.26
N VAL A 125 -12.46 -2.01 -11.23
CA VAL A 125 -11.74 -1.35 -12.33
C VAL A 125 -10.44 -2.08 -12.68
N CYS A 126 -9.66 -2.55 -11.69
CA CYS A 126 -8.47 -3.34 -11.94
C CYS A 126 -8.82 -4.64 -12.68
N THR A 127 -9.86 -5.36 -12.23
CA THR A 127 -10.29 -6.62 -12.83
C THR A 127 -10.76 -6.43 -14.27
N GLU A 128 -11.60 -5.42 -14.53
CA GLU A 128 -12.14 -5.08 -15.87
C GLU A 128 -11.03 -4.72 -16.87
N ASN A 129 -9.96 -4.09 -16.42
CA ASN A 129 -8.86 -3.65 -17.27
C ASN A 129 -7.65 -4.59 -17.28
N GLY A 130 -7.70 -5.71 -16.56
CA GLY A 130 -6.58 -6.65 -16.44
C GLY A 130 -5.34 -6.02 -15.81
N ALA A 131 -5.53 -5.04 -14.92
CA ALA A 131 -4.48 -4.44 -14.10
C ALA A 131 -4.45 -5.09 -12.71
N LEU A 132 -3.31 -5.02 -12.01
CA LEU A 132 -3.20 -5.54 -10.66
C LEU A 132 -3.54 -4.47 -9.62
N LEU A 133 -4.22 -4.86 -8.54
CA LEU A 133 -4.39 -4.03 -7.36
C LEU A 133 -3.30 -4.36 -6.34
N ILE A 134 -2.50 -3.36 -5.97
CA ILE A 134 -1.45 -3.47 -4.95
C ILE A 134 -1.89 -2.71 -3.71
N PHE A 135 -2.03 -3.41 -2.58
CA PHE A 135 -2.22 -2.78 -1.29
C PHE A 135 -0.86 -2.56 -0.61
N ASP A 136 -0.54 -1.30 -0.36
CA ASP A 136 0.55 -0.94 0.53
C ASP A 136 0.04 -1.02 1.98
N GLU A 137 0.23 -2.18 2.57
CA GLU A 137 -0.09 -2.46 3.96
C GLU A 137 1.14 -2.31 4.89
N VAL A 138 2.12 -1.54 4.49
CA VAL A 138 3.29 -1.24 5.34
C VAL A 138 2.87 -0.55 6.65
N MET A 139 1.82 0.28 6.62
CA MET A 139 1.24 0.85 7.84
C MET A 139 0.10 0.03 8.43
N THR A 140 -0.80 -0.46 7.62
CA THR A 140 -2.06 -1.07 8.04
C THR A 140 -1.95 -2.55 8.37
N GLY A 141 -1.01 -3.25 7.74
CA GLY A 141 -0.79 -4.69 7.92
C GLY A 141 -0.47 -5.05 9.36
N PHE A 142 -1.22 -6.00 9.92
CA PHE A 142 -1.11 -6.46 11.31
C PHE A 142 -1.29 -5.35 12.37
N ARG A 143 -1.79 -4.19 11.96
CA ARG A 143 -2.05 -3.05 12.83
C ARG A 143 -3.55 -2.80 13.04
N LEU A 144 -4.35 -2.85 11.98
CA LEU A 144 -5.80 -2.59 12.04
C LEU A 144 -6.58 -3.85 12.41
N ALA A 145 -6.16 -4.97 11.87
CA ALA A 145 -6.70 -6.28 12.10
C ALA A 145 -5.60 -7.32 11.92
N LYS A 146 -5.86 -8.57 12.24
CA LYS A 146 -4.94 -9.69 12.08
C LYS A 146 -4.53 -9.91 10.61
N GLY A 147 -5.46 -9.75 9.68
CA GLY A 147 -5.25 -9.79 8.24
C GLY A 147 -5.08 -8.40 7.62
N GLY A 148 -4.86 -7.36 8.43
CA GLY A 148 -4.65 -5.99 7.97
C GLY A 148 -5.91 -5.32 7.42
N ALA A 149 -5.72 -4.37 6.51
CA ALA A 149 -6.81 -3.64 5.88
C ALA A 149 -7.65 -4.54 4.96
N GLN A 150 -7.07 -5.58 4.36
CA GLN A 150 -7.82 -6.55 3.56
C GLN A 150 -8.93 -7.22 4.37
N GLU A 151 -8.63 -7.63 5.62
CA GLU A 151 -9.63 -8.20 6.54
C GLU A 151 -10.66 -7.15 6.94
N LEU A 152 -10.21 -5.95 7.32
CA LEU A 152 -11.07 -4.88 7.81
C LEU A 152 -12.11 -4.43 6.76
N PHE A 153 -11.70 -4.31 5.50
CA PHE A 153 -12.56 -3.82 4.41
C PHE A 153 -13.16 -4.93 3.54
N GLY A 154 -12.74 -6.19 3.73
CA GLY A 154 -13.22 -7.33 2.95
C GLY A 154 -12.76 -7.31 1.48
N ILE A 155 -11.66 -6.63 1.15
CA ILE A 155 -11.12 -6.50 -0.20
C ILE A 155 -9.79 -7.23 -0.32
N GLN A 156 -9.64 -8.06 -1.34
CA GLN A 156 -8.39 -8.75 -1.63
C GLN A 156 -7.60 -8.05 -2.74
N ALA A 157 -6.37 -7.67 -2.44
CA ALA A 157 -5.42 -7.19 -3.43
C ALA A 157 -4.72 -8.36 -4.14
N ASP A 158 -4.17 -8.09 -5.33
CA ASP A 158 -3.36 -9.07 -6.07
C ASP A 158 -1.95 -9.19 -5.50
N ILE A 159 -1.37 -8.06 -5.07
CA ILE A 159 -0.07 -7.98 -4.40
C ILE A 159 -0.25 -7.16 -3.13
N VAL A 160 0.39 -7.59 -2.05
CA VAL A 160 0.38 -6.89 -0.76
C VAL A 160 1.81 -6.60 -0.33
N CYS A 161 2.06 -5.35 0.09
CA CYS A 161 3.34 -4.93 0.65
C CYS A 161 3.23 -4.79 2.16
N PHE A 162 4.21 -5.30 2.89
CA PHE A 162 4.28 -5.26 4.35
C PHE A 162 5.58 -4.61 4.82
N GLY A 163 5.58 -4.12 6.04
CA GLY A 163 6.73 -3.56 6.74
C GLY A 163 6.40 -3.28 8.20
N LYS A 164 7.13 -2.37 8.81
CA LYS A 164 6.89 -1.89 10.19
C LYS A 164 6.60 -3.03 11.18
N VAL A 165 5.34 -3.34 11.45
CA VAL A 165 4.91 -4.34 12.45
C VAL A 165 5.56 -5.71 12.23
N ILE A 166 5.67 -6.17 10.97
CA ILE A 166 6.25 -7.48 10.67
C ILE A 166 7.73 -7.63 11.06
N GLY A 167 8.42 -6.53 11.31
CA GLY A 167 9.83 -6.53 11.72
C GLY A 167 10.04 -6.65 13.24
N GLY A 168 8.97 -6.50 14.04
CA GLY A 168 9.12 -6.50 15.51
C GLY A 168 10.09 -5.44 16.03
N GLY A 169 10.23 -4.29 15.32
CA GLY A 169 11.17 -3.21 15.60
C GLY A 169 12.47 -3.25 14.79
N LEU A 170 12.70 -4.30 14.00
CA LEU A 170 13.88 -4.41 13.14
C LEU A 170 13.57 -4.11 11.68
N PRO A 171 14.59 -3.77 10.84
CA PRO A 171 14.41 -3.48 9.43
C PRO A 171 13.91 -4.69 8.67
N VAL A 172 12.65 -4.66 8.25
CA VAL A 172 12.00 -5.68 7.42
C VAL A 172 10.96 -5.02 6.54
N GLY A 173 10.88 -5.47 5.31
CA GLY A 173 9.76 -5.33 4.42
C GLY A 173 9.47 -6.67 3.76
N ALA A 174 8.33 -6.79 3.14
CA ALA A 174 7.97 -7.95 2.34
C ALA A 174 6.92 -7.56 1.29
N PHE A 175 6.90 -8.29 0.19
CA PHE A 175 5.79 -8.26 -0.75
C PHE A 175 5.35 -9.69 -1.05
N ALA A 176 4.08 -9.86 -1.27
CA ALA A 176 3.46 -11.18 -1.33
C ALA A 176 2.25 -11.18 -2.26
N ALA A 177 1.99 -12.32 -2.88
CA ALA A 177 0.88 -12.51 -3.80
C ALA A 177 0.55 -14.00 -3.95
N ARG A 178 -0.45 -14.30 -4.80
CA ARG A 178 -0.70 -15.65 -5.27
C ARG A 178 0.52 -16.22 -6.01
N GLU A 179 0.63 -17.54 -6.01
CA GLU A 179 1.77 -18.27 -6.60
C GLU A 179 2.03 -17.89 -8.05
N GLU A 180 1.00 -17.76 -8.86
CA GLU A 180 1.11 -17.44 -10.29
C GLU A 180 1.82 -16.10 -10.56
N ILE A 181 1.57 -15.09 -9.72
CA ILE A 181 2.23 -13.78 -9.81
C ILE A 181 3.65 -13.88 -9.28
N MET A 182 3.84 -14.50 -8.11
CA MET A 182 5.15 -14.60 -7.46
C MET A 182 6.14 -15.48 -8.25
N ASN A 183 5.66 -16.41 -9.06
CA ASN A 183 6.51 -17.23 -9.93
C ASN A 183 7.16 -16.43 -11.08
N TYR A 184 6.73 -15.19 -11.32
CA TYR A 184 7.45 -14.27 -12.22
C TYR A 184 8.77 -13.74 -11.63
N LEU A 185 9.02 -13.93 -10.32
CA LEU A 185 10.29 -13.56 -9.71
C LEU A 185 11.38 -14.59 -9.99
N ALA A 186 12.61 -14.10 -10.20
CA ALA A 186 13.80 -14.94 -10.28
C ALA A 186 13.97 -15.78 -8.99
N PRO A 187 14.42 -17.04 -9.06
CA PRO A 187 14.90 -17.73 -10.25
C PRO A 187 13.82 -18.39 -11.11
N LEU A 188 12.55 -18.40 -10.68
CA LEU A 188 11.45 -19.06 -11.41
C LEU A 188 11.00 -18.26 -12.64
N GLY A 189 11.07 -16.94 -12.57
CA GLY A 189 10.65 -16.02 -13.63
C GLY A 189 11.71 -14.97 -13.96
N PRO A 190 11.40 -14.07 -14.90
CA PRO A 190 12.37 -13.12 -15.43
C PRO A 190 12.57 -11.87 -14.57
N VAL A 191 11.68 -11.60 -13.58
CA VAL A 191 11.74 -10.37 -12.80
C VAL A 191 12.75 -10.49 -11.68
N TYR A 192 13.80 -9.67 -11.72
CA TYR A 192 14.89 -9.72 -10.76
C TYR A 192 14.58 -8.92 -9.48
N GLN A 193 14.86 -9.54 -8.34
CA GLN A 193 14.91 -8.93 -7.02
C GLN A 193 15.96 -9.65 -6.17
N ALA A 194 16.80 -8.90 -5.49
CA ALA A 194 17.76 -9.42 -4.53
C ALA A 194 18.03 -8.41 -3.41
N GLY A 195 18.52 -8.91 -2.28
CA GLY A 195 18.94 -8.10 -1.15
C GLY A 195 19.75 -8.97 -0.18
N THR A 196 21.01 -8.60 0.06
CA THR A 196 21.96 -9.41 0.85
C THR A 196 21.44 -9.71 2.26
N LEU A 197 20.80 -8.73 2.91
CA LEU A 197 20.28 -8.86 4.27
C LEU A 197 18.78 -9.17 4.32
N SER A 198 18.14 -9.38 3.16
CA SER A 198 16.73 -9.74 3.11
C SER A 198 16.49 -11.10 3.76
N GLY A 199 15.59 -11.15 4.73
CA GLY A 199 15.33 -12.37 5.49
C GLY A 199 16.43 -12.72 6.50
N ASN A 200 17.21 -11.74 6.97
CA ASN A 200 18.25 -12.00 7.97
C ASN A 200 17.65 -12.63 9.25
N PRO A 201 18.38 -13.57 9.90
CA PRO A 201 17.83 -14.36 11.00
C PRO A 201 17.32 -13.53 12.18
N LEU A 202 18.01 -12.44 12.51
CA LEU A 202 17.63 -11.59 13.63
C LEU A 202 16.28 -10.89 13.41
N ALA A 203 16.11 -10.29 12.25
CA ALA A 203 14.85 -9.63 11.88
C ALA A 203 13.70 -10.65 11.71
N MET A 204 13.99 -11.84 11.18
CA MET A 204 13.00 -12.91 11.06
C MET A 204 12.55 -13.41 12.44
N ALA A 205 13.47 -13.59 13.39
CA ALA A 205 13.14 -14.02 14.76
C ALA A 205 12.28 -12.97 15.49
N ALA A 206 12.66 -11.69 15.42
CA ALA A 206 11.89 -10.60 16.05
C ALA A 206 10.49 -10.47 15.43
N GLY A 207 10.39 -10.51 14.12
CA GLY A 207 9.11 -10.47 13.39
C GLY A 207 8.22 -11.66 13.72
N LEU A 208 8.79 -12.86 13.77
CA LEU A 208 8.06 -14.08 14.14
C LEU A 208 7.45 -13.97 15.55
N GLU A 209 8.21 -13.51 16.54
CA GLU A 209 7.71 -13.34 17.91
C GLU A 209 6.62 -12.25 17.99
N MET A 210 6.77 -11.15 17.25
CA MET A 210 5.72 -10.13 17.13
C MET A 210 4.43 -10.73 16.57
N LEU A 211 4.50 -11.46 15.46
CA LEU A 211 3.32 -12.06 14.82
C LEU A 211 2.71 -13.18 15.69
N LYS A 212 3.52 -13.94 16.40
CA LYS A 212 3.02 -14.93 17.38
C LYS A 212 2.24 -14.25 18.51
N ALA A 213 2.76 -13.15 19.06
CA ALA A 213 2.10 -12.38 20.11
C ALA A 213 0.74 -11.85 19.65
N LEU A 214 0.69 -11.23 18.44
CA LEU A 214 -0.55 -10.75 17.85
C LEU A 214 -1.55 -11.88 17.54
N ASN A 215 -1.05 -13.06 17.14
CA ASN A 215 -1.90 -14.20 16.83
C ASN A 215 -2.47 -14.88 18.07
N ALA A 216 -1.73 -14.89 19.18
CA ALA A 216 -2.13 -15.51 20.43
C ALA A 216 -3.21 -14.73 21.20
N ASP A 217 -3.26 -13.42 21.01
CA ASP A 217 -4.18 -12.54 21.71
C ASP A 217 -5.39 -12.16 20.82
N ALA A 218 -6.46 -12.89 20.96
CA ALA A 218 -7.70 -12.69 20.18
C ALA A 218 -8.34 -11.29 20.41
N ASN A 219 -7.98 -10.59 21.50
CA ASN A 219 -8.58 -9.32 21.88
C ASN A 219 -7.67 -8.10 21.64
N VAL A 220 -6.46 -8.30 21.08
CA VAL A 220 -5.49 -7.19 20.93
C VAL A 220 -6.07 -6.04 20.11
N PHE A 221 -6.65 -6.32 18.96
CA PHE A 221 -7.23 -5.31 18.07
C PHE A 221 -8.48 -4.64 18.68
N LYS A 222 -9.33 -5.41 19.37
CA LYS A 222 -10.47 -4.86 20.12
C LYS A 222 -10.02 -3.86 21.19
N ARG A 223 -8.98 -4.20 21.97
CA ARG A 223 -8.45 -3.29 22.99
C ARG A 223 -7.82 -2.03 22.39
N LEU A 224 -7.16 -2.16 21.21
CA LEU A 224 -6.64 -1.00 20.49
C LEU A 224 -7.75 -0.08 20.04
N GLU A 225 -8.82 -0.64 19.47
CA GLU A 225 -10.02 0.10 19.07
C GLU A 225 -10.67 0.83 20.26
N GLU A 226 -10.89 0.14 21.37
CA GLU A 226 -11.48 0.73 22.59
C GLU A 226 -10.62 1.88 23.13
N LYS A 227 -9.28 1.73 23.16
CA LYS A 227 -8.38 2.78 23.62
C LYS A 227 -8.37 4.01 22.71
N THR A 228 -8.34 3.79 21.39
CA THR A 228 -8.32 4.88 20.42
C THR A 228 -9.67 5.60 20.37
N ALA A 229 -10.79 4.89 20.51
CA ALA A 229 -12.11 5.48 20.63
C ALA A 229 -12.23 6.35 21.91
N TYR A 230 -11.69 5.87 23.02
CA TYR A 230 -11.64 6.65 24.27
C TYR A 230 -10.82 7.94 24.10
N LEU A 231 -9.63 7.84 23.48
CA LEU A 231 -8.78 9.00 23.19
C LEU A 231 -9.48 10.00 22.26
N GLU A 232 -10.07 9.52 21.17
CA GLU A 232 -10.82 10.36 20.23
C GLU A 232 -11.94 11.13 20.95
N LYS A 233 -12.73 10.44 21.77
CA LYS A 233 -13.82 11.07 22.55
C LYS A 233 -13.31 12.21 23.43
N GLY A 234 -12.22 11.99 24.17
CA GLY A 234 -11.63 13.01 25.03
C GLY A 234 -11.10 14.22 24.25
N ILE A 235 -10.39 13.97 23.13
CA ILE A 235 -9.88 15.05 22.28
C ILE A 235 -11.04 15.86 21.67
N ARG A 236 -12.08 15.20 21.15
CA ARG A 236 -13.27 15.89 20.61
C ARG A 236 -13.94 16.77 21.65
N GLN A 237 -14.07 16.27 22.88
CA GLN A 237 -14.68 17.04 23.96
C GLN A 237 -13.90 18.33 24.22
N VAL A 238 -12.58 18.24 24.46
CA VAL A 238 -11.73 19.40 24.74
C VAL A 238 -11.76 20.41 23.60
N LEU A 239 -11.57 19.95 22.35
CA LEU A 239 -11.56 20.85 21.20
C LEU A 239 -12.92 21.55 20.97
N THR A 240 -14.02 20.88 21.30
CA THR A 240 -15.37 21.47 21.24
C THR A 240 -15.57 22.52 22.34
N GLU A 241 -15.14 22.22 23.56
CA GLU A 241 -15.23 23.16 24.72
C GLU A 241 -14.41 24.43 24.46
N GLU A 242 -13.25 24.29 23.81
CA GLU A 242 -12.35 25.39 23.44
C GLU A 242 -12.74 26.10 22.12
N ASN A 243 -13.82 25.71 21.47
CA ASN A 243 -14.31 26.26 20.18
C ASN A 243 -13.25 26.18 19.04
N VAL A 244 -12.43 25.15 19.03
CA VAL A 244 -11.44 24.91 17.97
C VAL A 244 -12.13 24.20 16.79
N ILE A 245 -11.89 24.67 15.56
CA ILE A 245 -12.31 23.95 14.35
C ILE A 245 -11.32 22.81 14.12
N PHE A 246 -11.82 21.57 14.04
CA PHE A 246 -10.96 20.39 13.89
C PHE A 246 -11.57 19.32 13.01
N THR A 247 -10.70 18.46 12.49
CA THR A 247 -11.04 17.17 11.89
C THR A 247 -10.25 16.08 12.62
N ILE A 248 -10.90 14.98 12.97
CA ILE A 248 -10.26 13.80 13.55
C ILE A 248 -10.64 12.60 12.69
N ASN A 249 -9.61 11.91 12.20
CA ASN A 249 -9.75 10.63 11.52
C ASN A 249 -9.22 9.51 12.42
N ARG A 250 -9.92 8.39 12.42
CA ARG A 250 -9.52 7.16 13.13
C ARG A 250 -9.98 5.94 12.32
N VAL A 251 -9.16 4.92 12.34
CA VAL A 251 -9.47 3.60 11.78
C VAL A 251 -9.03 2.52 12.76
#